data_5dd72e48a3dea2d382b525586d5ec923
#
_entry.id   5dd72e48a3dea2d382b525586d5ec923
#
_cell.length_a   1.000
_cell.length_b   1.000
_cell.length_c   1.000
_cell.angle_alpha   90.00
_cell.angle_beta   90.00
_cell.angle_gamma   90.00
#
_symmetry.space_group_name_H-M   'P 1'
#
loop_
_entity.id
_entity.type
_entity.pdbx_description
1 polymer ?
#
loop_
_entity_poly.entity_id
_entity_poly.type
_entity_poly.pdbx_seq_one_letter_code
_entity_poly.pdbx_strand_id
1 'polypeptide(L)'
;MTRAVDLLKNKFGVSQLYKYDIMDNDEVLLSIYWHPLTIAEREMIQKKSASEDANDFALQLMIEKALDKEGKRLFADGDKASLRREVTASVLQEIQLAMLEVGTDKEVKEAKADLKSES
;
A
#
# COMPACT_ATOMS: atom_id res chain seq x y z
N MET A 1 5.44 -32.40 7.35
CA MET A 1 6.51 -31.56 6.82
C MET A 1 5.93 -30.32 6.17
N THR A 2 6.48 -29.18 6.46
CA THR A 2 5.98 -27.94 5.90
C THR A 2 6.62 -27.68 4.55
N ARG A 3 5.78 -27.40 3.58
CA ARG A 3 6.28 -27.12 2.24
C ARG A 3 6.77 -25.68 2.14
N ALA A 4 7.69 -25.45 1.21
CA ALA A 4 8.24 -24.10 1.03
C ALA A 4 7.16 -23.09 0.72
N VAL A 5 6.17 -23.48 -0.09
CA VAL A 5 5.09 -22.54 -0.44
C VAL A 5 4.30 -22.16 0.81
N ASP A 6 4.12 -23.09 1.75
CA ASP A 6 3.39 -22.77 2.96
C ASP A 6 4.19 -21.84 3.86
N LEU A 7 5.49 -22.02 3.91
CA LEU A 7 6.35 -21.13 4.67
C LEU A 7 6.26 -19.71 4.12
N LEU A 8 6.29 -19.59 2.81
CA LEU A 8 6.21 -18.27 2.19
C LEU A 8 4.86 -17.62 2.42
N LYS A 9 3.78 -18.41 2.32
CA LYS A 9 2.46 -17.86 2.55
C LYS A 9 2.28 -17.41 3.99
N ASN A 10 2.83 -18.16 4.94
CA ASN A 10 2.68 -17.81 6.34
C ASN A 10 3.45 -16.55 6.70
N LYS A 11 4.64 -16.39 6.14
CA LYS A 11 5.47 -15.25 6.48
C LYS A 11 5.18 -14.04 5.61
N PHE A 12 4.97 -14.25 4.32
CA PHE A 12 4.83 -13.17 3.36
C PHE A 12 3.53 -13.25 2.58
N GLY A 13 2.50 -13.82 3.19
CA GLY A 13 1.24 -14.01 2.47
C GLY A 13 0.34 -12.80 2.56
N VAL A 14 -0.80 -12.92 1.89
CA VAL A 14 -1.73 -11.80 1.75
C VAL A 14 -2.43 -11.43 3.05
N SER A 15 -2.28 -12.25 4.09
CA SER A 15 -2.91 -11.91 5.37
C SER A 15 -2.12 -10.86 6.13
N GLN A 16 -0.91 -10.56 5.71
CA GLN A 16 -0.16 -9.48 6.35
C GLN A 16 -0.87 -8.15 6.12
N LEU A 17 -0.70 -7.25 7.07
CA LEU A 17 -1.32 -5.93 6.96
C LEU A 17 -0.27 -4.89 7.32
N TYR A 18 -0.05 -3.95 6.42
CA TYR A 18 0.92 -2.89 6.63
C TYR A 18 0.21 -1.57 6.83
N LYS A 19 0.92 -0.62 7.38
CA LYS A 19 0.36 0.67 7.72
C LYS A 19 1.40 1.76 7.48
N TYR A 20 0.94 2.88 6.97
CA TYR A 20 1.78 4.06 6.81
C TYR A 20 0.98 5.28 7.23
N ASP A 21 1.54 6.09 8.10
CA ASP A 21 0.89 7.32 8.58
C ASP A 21 1.42 8.51 7.83
N ILE A 22 0.50 9.28 7.26
CA ILE A 22 0.85 10.55 6.64
C ILE A 22 0.70 11.62 7.70
N MET A 23 1.78 12.32 7.98
CA MET A 23 1.81 13.27 9.07
C MET A 23 1.54 14.69 8.58
N ASP A 24 0.87 15.45 9.44
CA ASP A 24 0.68 16.88 9.24
C ASP A 24 1.25 17.53 10.50
N ASN A 25 2.48 17.99 10.39
CA ASN A 25 3.24 18.45 11.54
C ASN A 25 3.40 17.27 12.50
N ASP A 26 2.90 17.36 13.70
CA ASP A 26 3.06 16.30 14.68
C ASP A 26 1.86 15.40 14.80
N GLU A 27 0.90 15.56 13.90
CA GLU A 27 -0.34 14.80 13.99
C GLU A 27 -0.52 13.92 12.75
N VAL A 28 -1.15 12.78 12.97
CA VAL A 28 -1.45 11.90 11.85
C VAL A 28 -2.62 12.48 11.07
N LEU A 29 -2.38 12.81 9.82
CA LEU A 29 -3.45 13.30 8.96
C LEU A 29 -4.28 12.15 8.42
N LEU A 30 -3.61 11.09 8.02
CA LEU A 30 -4.27 9.95 7.40
C LEU A 30 -3.42 8.72 7.57
N SER A 31 -4.03 7.62 7.96
CA SER A 31 -3.35 6.34 8.03
C SER A 31 -3.82 5.49 6.88
N ILE A 32 -2.89 4.90 6.17
CA ILE A 32 -3.16 4.07 5.02
C ILE A 32 -2.74 2.66 5.32
N TYR A 33 -3.65 1.71 5.10
CA TYR A 33 -3.37 0.30 5.33
C TYR A 33 -3.44 -0.44 4.01
N TRP A 34 -2.72 -1.55 3.90
CA TRP A 34 -2.80 -2.38 2.70
C TRP A 34 -2.24 -3.75 2.97
N HIS A 35 -2.69 -4.70 2.17
CA HIS A 35 -2.13 -6.05 2.18
C HIS A 35 -1.03 -6.13 1.12
N PRO A 36 -0.09 -7.06 1.28
CA PRO A 36 0.98 -7.20 0.30
C PRO A 36 0.43 -7.49 -1.09
N LEU A 37 1.17 -7.03 -2.07
CA LEU A 37 0.78 -7.18 -3.45
C LEU A 37 1.26 -8.52 -3.98
N THR A 38 0.37 -9.31 -4.54
CA THR A 38 0.75 -10.55 -5.21
C THR A 38 1.11 -10.25 -6.67
N ILE A 39 1.73 -11.22 -7.31
CA ILE A 39 2.06 -11.08 -8.73
C ILE A 39 0.78 -10.90 -9.54
N ALA A 40 -0.25 -11.66 -9.21
CA ALA A 40 -1.52 -11.57 -9.93
C ALA A 40 -2.13 -10.18 -9.79
N GLU A 41 -2.07 -9.61 -8.59
CA GLU A 41 -2.61 -8.28 -8.36
C GLU A 41 -1.80 -7.22 -9.09
N ARG A 42 -0.49 -7.38 -9.12
CA ARG A 42 0.36 -6.43 -9.84
C ARG A 42 0.02 -6.44 -11.32
N GLU A 43 -0.20 -7.63 -11.89
CA GLU A 43 -0.56 -7.71 -13.30
C GLU A 43 -1.91 -7.09 -13.56
N MET A 44 -2.87 -7.30 -12.66
CA MET A 44 -4.19 -6.71 -12.83
C MET A 44 -4.13 -5.19 -12.79
N ILE A 45 -3.38 -4.66 -11.85
CA ILE A 45 -3.24 -3.21 -11.71
C ILE A 45 -2.55 -2.62 -12.92
N GLN A 46 -1.53 -3.32 -13.43
CA GLN A 46 -0.83 -2.86 -14.61
C GLN A 46 -1.76 -2.78 -15.82
N LYS A 47 -2.66 -3.77 -15.94
CA LYS A 47 -3.62 -3.76 -17.05
C LYS A 47 -4.62 -2.63 -16.92
N LYS A 48 -4.97 -2.24 -15.71
CA LYS A 48 -5.90 -1.16 -15.49
C LYS A 48 -5.28 0.21 -15.66
N SER A 49 -3.95 0.27 -15.68
CA SER A 49 -3.27 1.56 -15.85
C SER A 49 -3.49 2.05 -17.26
N ALA A 50 -3.69 3.35 -17.39
CA ALA A 50 -3.98 3.94 -18.69
C ALA A 50 -2.77 3.92 -19.62
N SER A 51 -1.58 3.83 -19.03
CA SER A 51 -0.37 3.82 -19.82
C SER A 51 0.66 2.99 -19.08
N GLU A 52 1.84 2.84 -19.69
CA GLU A 52 2.93 2.15 -19.01
C GLU A 52 3.72 3.07 -18.12
N ASP A 53 3.25 4.29 -17.96
CA ASP A 53 3.86 5.25 -17.09
C ASP A 53 3.84 4.75 -15.65
N ALA A 54 4.97 4.83 -14.97
CA ALA A 54 5.06 4.38 -13.59
C ALA A 54 4.13 5.18 -12.68
N ASN A 55 3.92 6.45 -12.99
CA ASN A 55 3.03 7.26 -12.18
C ASN A 55 1.58 6.78 -12.28
N ASP A 56 1.17 6.36 -13.46
CA ASP A 56 -0.18 5.88 -13.62
C ASP A 56 -0.38 4.54 -12.90
N PHE A 57 0.62 3.67 -12.98
CA PHE A 57 0.56 2.42 -12.24
C PHE A 57 0.46 2.69 -10.74
N ALA A 58 1.26 3.62 -10.24
CA ALA A 58 1.28 3.91 -8.82
C ALA A 58 -0.05 4.48 -8.34
N LEU A 59 -0.66 5.35 -9.13
CA LEU A 59 -1.97 5.86 -8.77
C LEU A 59 -3.01 4.76 -8.75
N GLN A 60 -2.96 3.87 -9.74
CA GLN A 60 -3.91 2.77 -9.78
C GLN A 60 -3.70 1.85 -8.58
N LEU A 61 -2.45 1.64 -8.19
CA LEU A 61 -2.13 0.85 -7.01
C LEU A 61 -2.79 1.43 -5.77
N MET A 62 -2.68 2.74 -5.57
CA MET A 62 -3.28 3.38 -4.42
C MET A 62 -4.79 3.18 -4.41
N ILE A 63 -5.41 3.39 -5.56
CA ILE A 63 -6.86 3.29 -5.64
C ILE A 63 -7.34 1.88 -5.34
N GLU A 64 -6.62 0.88 -5.85
CA GLU A 64 -7.05 -0.50 -5.68
C GLU A 64 -6.74 -1.05 -4.30
N LYS A 65 -5.63 -0.64 -3.70
CA LYS A 65 -5.12 -1.34 -2.53
C LYS A 65 -5.15 -0.55 -1.24
N ALA A 66 -5.24 0.77 -1.27
CA ALA A 66 -5.21 1.55 -0.03
C ALA A 66 -6.52 1.36 0.74
N LEU A 67 -6.39 1.04 2.02
CA LEU A 67 -7.53 0.73 2.87
C LEU A 67 -7.51 1.62 4.11
N ASP A 68 -8.69 1.79 4.72
CA ASP A 68 -8.75 2.42 6.02
C ASP A 68 -8.57 1.35 7.10
N LYS A 69 -8.62 1.77 8.34
CA LYS A 69 -8.35 0.82 9.42
C LYS A 69 -9.43 -0.24 9.56
N GLU A 70 -10.55 -0.04 8.91
CA GLU A 70 -11.63 -1.01 8.93
C GLU A 70 -11.59 -1.94 7.73
N GLY A 71 -10.57 -1.78 6.88
CA GLY A 71 -10.42 -2.63 5.72
C GLY A 71 -11.19 -2.19 4.51
N LYS A 72 -11.75 -1.00 4.51
CA LYS A 72 -12.50 -0.48 3.38
C LYS A 72 -11.60 0.36 2.51
N ARG A 73 -11.89 0.39 1.22
CA ARG A 73 -11.08 1.17 0.29
C ARG A 73 -11.12 2.65 0.66
N LEU A 74 -9.95 3.25 0.71
CA LEU A 74 -9.84 4.68 1.01
C LEU A 74 -10.23 5.54 -0.18
N PHE A 75 -9.98 5.08 -1.38
CA PHE A 75 -10.21 5.87 -2.58
C PHE A 75 -11.15 5.15 -3.51
N ALA A 76 -12.02 5.91 -4.17
CA ALA A 76 -12.89 5.35 -5.19
C ALA A 76 -12.21 5.49 -6.55
N ASP A 77 -12.70 4.72 -7.52
CA ASP A 77 -12.13 4.79 -8.86
C ASP A 77 -12.16 6.20 -9.43
N GLY A 78 -13.20 6.94 -9.09
CA GLY A 78 -13.33 8.31 -9.59
C GLY A 78 -12.37 9.30 -8.97
N ASP A 79 -11.65 8.91 -7.93
CA ASP A 79 -10.71 9.82 -7.27
C ASP A 79 -9.41 9.97 -8.02
N LYS A 80 -9.16 9.12 -9.01
CA LYS A 80 -7.87 9.11 -9.69
C LYS A 80 -7.55 10.47 -10.31
N ALA A 81 -8.52 11.11 -10.91
CA ALA A 81 -8.31 12.41 -11.54
C ALA A 81 -7.93 13.47 -10.52
N SER A 82 -8.61 13.47 -9.38
CA SER A 82 -8.31 14.44 -8.34
C SER A 82 -6.93 14.21 -7.75
N LEU A 83 -6.59 12.95 -7.51
CA LEU A 83 -5.26 12.63 -7.00
C LEU A 83 -4.18 13.10 -7.97
N ARG A 84 -4.43 12.90 -9.26
CA ARG A 84 -3.45 13.24 -10.27
C ARG A 84 -3.25 14.74 -10.40
N ARG A 85 -4.31 15.51 -10.26
CA ARG A 85 -4.27 16.93 -10.58
C ARG A 85 -4.25 17.85 -9.37
N GLU A 86 -4.76 17.38 -8.23
CA GLU A 86 -4.99 18.28 -7.11
C GLU A 86 -4.19 17.94 -5.87
N VAL A 87 -3.42 16.86 -5.90
CA VAL A 87 -2.57 16.48 -4.79
C VAL A 87 -1.13 16.52 -5.26
N THR A 88 -0.25 17.05 -4.42
CA THR A 88 1.13 17.22 -4.83
C THR A 88 1.81 15.88 -5.09
N ALA A 89 2.71 15.90 -6.05
CA ALA A 89 3.40 14.69 -6.44
C ALA A 89 4.24 14.10 -5.31
N SER A 90 4.82 14.95 -4.49
CA SER A 90 5.70 14.45 -3.44
C SER A 90 4.94 13.61 -2.42
N VAL A 91 3.72 14.01 -2.08
CA VAL A 91 2.91 13.24 -1.14
C VAL A 91 2.50 11.91 -1.77
N LEU A 92 2.10 11.95 -3.03
CA LEU A 92 1.72 10.72 -3.72
C LEU A 92 2.88 9.77 -3.82
N GLN A 93 4.07 10.27 -4.11
CA GLN A 93 5.24 9.43 -4.20
C GLN A 93 5.60 8.83 -2.85
N GLU A 94 5.42 9.58 -1.80
CA GLU A 94 5.66 9.08 -0.46
C GLU A 94 4.78 7.87 -0.17
N ILE A 95 3.51 7.97 -0.49
CA ILE A 95 2.58 6.87 -0.26
C ILE A 95 2.92 5.69 -1.15
N GLN A 96 3.21 5.96 -2.41
CA GLN A 96 3.51 4.90 -3.37
C GLN A 96 4.75 4.14 -2.98
N LEU A 97 5.79 4.84 -2.55
CA LEU A 97 7.00 4.16 -2.14
C LEU A 97 6.77 3.30 -0.91
N ALA A 98 5.98 3.79 0.03
CA ALA A 98 5.67 3.00 1.21
C ALA A 98 4.98 1.71 0.82
N MET A 99 4.02 1.79 -0.10
CA MET A 99 3.27 0.62 -0.50
C MET A 99 4.08 -0.35 -1.34
N LEU A 100 5.01 0.16 -2.14
CA LEU A 100 5.80 -0.68 -3.02
C LEU A 100 7.03 -1.27 -2.36
N GLU A 101 7.51 -0.64 -1.32
CA GLU A 101 8.73 -1.09 -0.64
C GLU A 101 8.43 -1.79 0.66
N VAL A 102 7.29 -2.46 0.71
CA VAL A 102 6.98 -3.21 1.92
C VAL A 102 8.04 -4.29 2.11
N GLY A 103 8.42 -4.48 3.35
CA GLY A 103 9.46 -5.43 3.64
C GLY A 103 10.81 -4.79 3.87
N THR A 104 10.97 -3.56 3.46
CA THR A 104 12.16 -2.85 3.81
C THR A 104 12.01 -2.23 5.15
N ASP A 105 12.53 -1.80 5.87
CA ASP A 105 12.24 -1.31 7.17
C ASP A 105 12.36 0.18 7.28
N LYS A 106 11.92 0.85 6.27
CA LYS A 106 11.98 2.28 6.30
C LYS A 106 10.97 2.86 7.25
N GLU A 107 9.96 3.50 6.68
CA GLU A 107 8.91 4.05 7.49
C GLU A 107 7.67 3.22 7.48
N VAL A 108 7.64 2.19 6.64
CA VAL A 108 6.50 1.30 6.57
C VAL A 108 6.50 0.43 7.81
N LYS A 109 5.37 0.32 8.44
CA LYS A 109 5.22 -0.52 9.61
C LYS A 109 4.21 -1.60 9.34
N GLU A 110 4.51 -2.78 9.81
CA GLU A 110 3.54 -3.85 9.78
C GLU A 110 2.59 -3.60 10.93
N ALA A 111 1.29 -3.57 10.62
CA ALA A 111 0.30 -3.22 11.64
C ALA A 111 0.35 -4.18 12.81
N LYS A 112 0.59 -5.45 12.54
CA LYS A 112 0.73 -6.40 13.62
C LYS A 112 2.00 -6.17 14.40
N ALA A 113 3.04 -5.76 13.72
CA ALA A 113 4.32 -5.52 14.38
C ALA A 113 4.22 -4.34 15.32
N ASP A 114 3.35 -3.41 15.05
CA ASP A 114 3.16 -2.30 15.96
C ASP A 114 2.78 -2.78 17.35
N LEU A 115 2.06 -3.89 17.41
CA LEU A 115 1.62 -4.41 18.68
C LEU A 115 2.71 -5.15 19.43
N LYS A 116 3.74 -5.54 18.73
CA LYS A 116 4.84 -6.26 19.35
C LYS A 116 6.17 -5.74 18.88
N SER A 117 6.19 -4.55 18.40
CA SER A 117 7.41 -3.96 17.86
C SER A 117 8.48 -3.84 18.92
N GLU A 118 8.05 -3.88 20.11
CA GLU A 118 8.95 -3.87 21.24
C GLU A 118 9.76 -5.12 21.31
N SER A 119 9.33 -6.15 20.68
CA SER A 119 10.03 -7.42 20.74
C SER A 119 11.26 -7.43 19.86
#